data_fbe07a81c3168fc6b91dd279371ae358
#
_entry.id   fbe07a81c3168fc6b91dd279371ae358
#
_cell.length_a   1.000
_cell.length_b   1.000
_cell.length_c   1.000
_cell.angle_alpha   90.00
_cell.angle_beta   90.00
_cell.angle_gamma   90.00
#
_symmetry.space_group_name_H-M   'P 1'
#
loop_
_entity.id
_entity.type
_entity.pdbx_description
1 polymer ?
#
loop_
_entity_poly.entity_id
_entity_poly.type
_entity_poly.pdbx_seq_one_letter_code
_entity_poly.pdbx_strand_id
1 'polypeptide(L)'
;MTTIPRTLVDLAAVLAEEDLARAFHEAVVKHRTRPDRVEAVLARRHNWPGARKLRRVIWGDAPVTLSRLEQRFLTRLHAAGLPQPEMNRRVDGRYVDCRWPTQRLTVELDSYRYHGTRHAFEQDREREREARARGDEFRRYTWRDVDEDPEPMIRDLRDLLGRPALL
;
A
#
# COMPACT_ATOMS: atom_id res chain seq x y z
N MET A 1 -13.18 -10.33 26.61
CA MET A 1 -12.21 -9.70 25.69
C MET A 1 -12.72 -9.83 24.26
N THR A 2 -12.66 -8.76 23.48
CA THR A 2 -13.07 -8.76 22.08
C THR A 2 -11.96 -9.33 21.20
N THR A 3 -12.24 -10.19 20.24
CA THR A 3 -11.23 -10.72 19.33
C THR A 3 -10.93 -9.70 18.21
N ILE A 4 -9.74 -9.74 17.64
CA ILE A 4 -9.35 -8.84 16.54
C ILE A 4 -10.33 -8.88 15.36
N PRO A 5 -10.76 -10.06 14.85
CA PRO A 5 -11.79 -10.11 13.79
C PRO A 5 -13.10 -9.43 14.21
N ARG A 6 -13.50 -9.56 15.46
CA ARG A 6 -14.69 -8.90 15.97
C ARG A 6 -14.53 -7.38 16.03
N THR A 7 -13.38 -6.89 16.50
CA THR A 7 -13.06 -5.47 16.50
C THR A 7 -13.15 -4.87 15.09
N LEU A 8 -12.60 -5.55 14.07
CA LEU A 8 -12.70 -5.09 12.69
C LEU A 8 -14.14 -4.99 12.19
N VAL A 9 -14.99 -5.96 12.56
CA VAL A 9 -16.41 -5.91 12.22
C VAL A 9 -17.10 -4.72 12.91
N ASP A 10 -16.79 -4.44 14.16
CA ASP A 10 -17.35 -3.31 14.89
C ASP A 10 -16.85 -1.97 14.31
N LEU A 11 -15.56 -1.85 13.95
CA LEU A 11 -14.98 -0.69 13.28
C LEU A 11 -15.57 -0.43 11.89
N ALA A 12 -16.01 -1.47 11.18
CA ALA A 12 -16.64 -1.32 9.89
C ALA A 12 -17.91 -0.46 9.91
N ALA A 13 -18.57 -0.37 11.05
CA ALA A 13 -19.77 0.46 11.21
C ALA A 13 -19.44 1.96 11.22
N VAL A 14 -18.28 2.35 11.70
CA VAL A 14 -17.93 3.76 12.01
C VAL A 14 -16.81 4.33 11.17
N LEU A 15 -15.85 3.51 10.70
CA LEU A 15 -14.72 3.99 9.93
C LEU A 15 -15.07 4.18 8.45
N ALA A 16 -14.42 5.14 7.82
CA ALA A 16 -14.34 5.21 6.36
C ALA A 16 -13.64 3.96 5.78
N GLU A 17 -13.85 3.67 4.50
CA GLU A 17 -13.31 2.45 3.87
C GLU A 17 -11.78 2.41 3.91
N GLU A 18 -11.13 3.56 3.70
CA GLU A 18 -9.69 3.71 3.76
C GLU A 18 -9.12 3.42 5.16
N ASP A 19 -9.73 3.99 6.20
CA ASP A 19 -9.30 3.75 7.59
C ASP A 19 -9.57 2.30 8.02
N LEU A 20 -10.63 1.70 7.48
CA LEU A 20 -10.95 0.29 7.70
C LEU A 20 -9.93 -0.63 7.01
N ALA A 21 -9.52 -0.30 5.79
CA ALA A 21 -8.47 -1.02 5.07
C ALA A 21 -7.14 -0.96 5.83
N ARG A 22 -6.82 0.20 6.38
CA ARG A 22 -5.65 0.42 7.24
C ARG A 22 -5.72 -0.43 8.50
N ALA A 23 -6.86 -0.40 9.21
CA ALA A 23 -7.07 -1.20 10.42
C ALA A 23 -6.98 -2.70 10.13
N PHE A 24 -7.50 -3.16 8.98
CA PHE A 24 -7.40 -4.56 8.56
C PHE A 24 -5.95 -4.94 8.26
N HIS A 25 -5.23 -4.11 7.51
CA HIS A 25 -3.82 -4.34 7.22
C HIS A 25 -2.99 -4.46 8.52
N GLU A 26 -3.19 -3.55 9.46
CA GLU A 26 -2.54 -3.59 10.77
C GLU A 26 -2.87 -4.88 11.55
N ALA A 27 -4.12 -5.32 11.49
CA ALA A 27 -4.56 -6.57 12.11
C ALA A 27 -3.90 -7.81 11.47
N VAL A 28 -3.73 -7.81 10.14
CA VAL A 28 -3.00 -8.88 9.43
C VAL A 28 -1.56 -8.95 9.89
N VAL A 29 -0.91 -7.80 9.94
CA VAL A 29 0.53 -7.73 10.22
C VAL A 29 0.86 -7.96 11.70
N LYS A 30 0.22 -7.21 12.60
CA LYS A 30 0.54 -7.29 14.04
C LYS A 30 -0.09 -8.49 14.74
N HIS A 31 -1.25 -8.93 14.26
CA HIS A 31 -2.04 -9.96 14.94
C HIS A 31 -2.28 -11.21 14.10
N ARG A 32 -1.65 -11.30 12.92
CA ARG A 32 -1.78 -12.43 11.98
C ARG A 32 -3.25 -12.78 11.70
N THR A 33 -4.10 -11.76 11.65
CA THR A 33 -5.51 -11.94 11.31
C THR A 33 -5.63 -12.32 9.83
N ARG A 34 -6.58 -13.19 9.52
CA ARG A 34 -6.82 -13.66 8.14
C ARG A 34 -8.22 -13.26 7.69
N PRO A 35 -8.43 -13.03 6.37
CA PRO A 35 -9.75 -12.70 5.80
C PRO A 35 -10.84 -13.68 6.21
N ASP A 36 -10.57 -14.99 6.16
CA ASP A 36 -11.51 -16.05 6.52
C ASP A 36 -12.01 -15.94 7.97
N ARG A 37 -11.17 -15.52 8.90
CA ARG A 37 -11.57 -15.32 10.30
C ARG A 37 -12.48 -14.11 10.47
N VAL A 38 -12.27 -13.06 9.70
CA VAL A 38 -13.13 -11.88 9.70
C VAL A 38 -14.48 -12.21 9.07
N GLU A 39 -14.47 -12.92 7.93
CA GLU A 39 -15.68 -13.37 7.25
C GLU A 39 -16.52 -14.31 8.15
N ALA A 40 -15.91 -15.20 8.91
CA ALA A 40 -16.62 -16.05 9.86
C ALA A 40 -17.40 -15.27 10.94
N VAL A 41 -16.90 -14.10 11.34
CA VAL A 41 -17.61 -13.19 12.24
C VAL A 41 -18.73 -12.46 11.52
N LEU A 42 -18.48 -11.99 10.28
CA LEU A 42 -19.49 -11.32 9.45
C LEU A 42 -20.65 -12.24 9.08
N ALA A 43 -20.38 -13.51 8.80
CA ALA A 43 -21.40 -14.51 8.46
C ALA A 43 -22.45 -14.69 9.56
N ARG A 44 -22.06 -14.48 10.82
CA ARG A 44 -22.97 -14.50 11.97
C ARG A 44 -23.76 -13.20 12.16
N ARG A 45 -23.52 -12.17 11.30
CA ARG A 45 -24.06 -10.81 11.42
C ARG A 45 -24.39 -10.23 10.05
N HIS A 46 -25.27 -10.89 9.32
CA HIS A 46 -25.56 -10.59 7.91
C HIS A 46 -25.91 -9.13 7.62
N ASN A 47 -26.59 -8.45 8.55
CA ASN A 47 -27.05 -7.07 8.39
C ASN A 47 -26.22 -6.05 9.19
N TRP A 48 -24.97 -6.40 9.54
CA TRP A 48 -24.14 -5.48 10.30
C TRP A 48 -23.77 -4.24 9.46
N PRO A 49 -23.89 -3.02 10.04
CA PRO A 49 -23.48 -1.80 9.33
C PRO A 49 -22.02 -1.90 8.87
N GLY A 50 -21.77 -1.60 7.60
CA GLY A 50 -20.41 -1.69 7.03
C GLY A 50 -19.95 -3.09 6.61
N ALA A 51 -20.78 -4.14 6.74
CA ALA A 51 -20.41 -5.50 6.34
C ALA A 51 -19.96 -5.59 4.87
N ARG A 52 -20.67 -4.93 3.94
CA ARG A 52 -20.28 -4.88 2.52
C ARG A 52 -18.93 -4.18 2.33
N LYS A 53 -18.71 -3.07 3.02
CA LYS A 53 -17.47 -2.31 3.01
C LYS A 53 -16.30 -3.17 3.50
N LEU A 54 -16.46 -3.84 4.64
CA LEU A 54 -15.42 -4.72 5.19
C LEU A 54 -15.13 -5.91 4.26
N ARG A 55 -16.13 -6.50 3.59
CA ARG A 55 -15.90 -7.55 2.59
C ARG A 55 -15.07 -7.07 1.42
N ARG A 56 -15.33 -5.89 0.88
CA ARG A 56 -14.48 -5.31 -0.16
C ARG A 56 -13.03 -5.14 0.30
N VAL A 57 -12.84 -4.68 1.52
CA VAL A 57 -11.50 -4.52 2.10
C VAL A 57 -10.77 -5.85 2.25
N ILE A 58 -11.41 -6.86 2.85
CA ILE A 58 -10.73 -8.14 3.17
C ILE A 58 -10.49 -9.02 1.95
N TRP A 59 -11.28 -8.86 0.89
CA TRP A 59 -11.14 -9.63 -0.36
C TRP A 59 -10.47 -8.86 -1.48
N GLY A 60 -10.10 -7.60 -1.25
CA GLY A 60 -9.42 -6.76 -2.24
C GLY A 60 -10.32 -6.24 -3.36
N ASP A 61 -11.65 -6.37 -3.21
CA ASP A 61 -12.65 -5.85 -4.16
C ASP A 61 -12.97 -4.36 -3.90
N ALA A 62 -12.28 -3.73 -2.97
CA ALA A 62 -12.38 -2.29 -2.79
C ALA A 62 -11.90 -1.61 -4.08
N PRO A 63 -12.65 -0.69 -4.67
CA PRO A 63 -12.10 0.16 -5.72
C PRO A 63 -10.83 0.78 -5.13
N VAL A 64 -9.73 0.70 -5.86
CA VAL A 64 -8.43 1.23 -5.43
C VAL A 64 -8.54 2.74 -5.36
N THR A 65 -9.13 3.21 -4.28
CA THR A 65 -9.00 4.61 -3.89
C THR A 65 -7.56 4.77 -3.45
N LEU A 66 -6.85 5.62 -4.14
CA LEU A 66 -5.48 5.99 -3.78
C LEU A 66 -5.44 6.33 -2.29
N SER A 67 -4.55 5.72 -1.55
CA SER A 67 -4.31 6.06 -0.15
C SER A 67 -3.92 7.54 -0.04
N ARG A 68 -4.07 8.12 1.13
CA ARG A 68 -3.64 9.52 1.35
C ARG A 68 -2.16 9.72 0.99
N LEU A 69 -1.33 8.71 1.23
CA LEU A 69 0.10 8.77 0.90
C LEU A 69 0.30 8.77 -0.62
N GLU A 70 -0.40 7.91 -1.35
CA GLU A 70 -0.35 7.87 -2.82
C GLU A 70 -0.85 9.19 -3.43
N GLN A 71 -1.93 9.75 -2.93
CA GLN A 71 -2.44 11.05 -3.38
C GLN A 71 -1.42 12.17 -3.13
N ARG A 72 -0.80 12.20 -1.94
CA ARG A 72 0.27 13.16 -1.61
C ARG A 72 1.47 13.00 -2.53
N PHE A 73 1.90 11.76 -2.75
CA PHE A 73 3.01 11.44 -3.64
C PHE A 73 2.76 11.97 -5.05
N LEU A 74 1.60 11.68 -5.65
CA LEU A 74 1.23 12.18 -6.98
C LEU A 74 1.18 13.71 -7.04
N THR A 75 0.67 14.36 -5.98
CA THR A 75 0.66 15.82 -5.87
C THR A 75 2.08 16.39 -5.85
N ARG A 76 3.01 15.77 -5.13
CA ARG A 76 4.42 16.17 -5.07
C ARG A 76 5.11 16.02 -6.43
N LEU A 77 4.88 14.89 -7.11
CA LEU A 77 5.40 14.67 -8.47
C LEU A 77 4.91 15.74 -9.44
N HIS A 78 3.62 16.03 -9.42
CA HIS A 78 3.02 17.05 -10.27
C HIS A 78 3.63 18.44 -10.03
N ALA A 79 3.73 18.83 -8.76
CA ALA A 79 4.33 20.10 -8.37
C ALA A 79 5.81 20.22 -8.77
N ALA A 80 6.54 19.10 -8.79
CA ALA A 80 7.94 19.02 -9.21
C ALA A 80 8.13 18.89 -10.73
N GLY A 81 7.06 18.83 -11.52
CA GLY A 81 7.10 18.63 -12.97
C GLY A 81 7.61 17.25 -13.40
N LEU A 82 7.50 16.26 -12.51
CA LEU A 82 7.92 14.89 -12.81
C LEU A 82 6.81 14.07 -13.47
N PRO A 83 7.15 13.11 -14.36
CA PRO A 83 6.16 12.25 -14.98
C PRO A 83 5.40 11.43 -13.96
N GLN A 84 4.09 11.26 -14.19
CA GLN A 84 3.22 10.48 -13.32
C GLN A 84 3.45 8.98 -13.56
N PRO A 85 3.45 8.15 -12.50
CA PRO A 85 3.59 6.71 -12.62
C PRO A 85 2.28 6.03 -13.05
N GLU A 86 2.39 4.80 -13.49
CA GLU A 86 1.26 3.87 -13.45
C GLU A 86 1.03 3.43 -12.01
N MET A 87 -0.19 3.64 -11.49
CA MET A 87 -0.55 3.33 -10.12
C MET A 87 -1.18 1.95 -10.00
N ASN A 88 -0.88 1.27 -8.89
CA ASN A 88 -1.53 0.01 -8.50
C ASN A 88 -1.58 -1.02 -9.63
N ARG A 89 -0.47 -1.21 -10.33
CA ARG A 89 -0.36 -2.16 -11.43
C ARG A 89 0.06 -3.54 -10.97
N ARG A 90 -0.52 -4.54 -11.60
CA ARG A 90 -0.11 -5.92 -11.40
C ARG A 90 1.11 -6.22 -12.28
N VAL A 91 2.22 -6.57 -11.63
CA VAL A 91 3.49 -6.93 -12.29
C VAL A 91 3.92 -8.28 -11.75
N ASP A 92 4.07 -9.27 -12.62
CA ASP A 92 4.45 -10.67 -12.27
C ASP A 92 3.61 -11.26 -11.11
N GLY A 93 2.30 -10.99 -11.15
CA GLY A 93 1.36 -11.54 -10.18
C GLY A 93 1.18 -10.74 -8.89
N ARG A 94 1.98 -9.70 -8.64
CA ARG A 94 1.88 -8.82 -7.47
C ARG A 94 1.49 -7.39 -7.86
N TYR A 95 0.81 -6.70 -6.97
CA TYR A 95 0.55 -5.28 -7.13
C TYR A 95 1.74 -4.47 -6.63
N VAL A 96 2.13 -3.47 -7.43
CA VAL A 96 3.11 -2.44 -7.08
C VAL A 96 2.41 -1.09 -7.01
N ASP A 97 2.77 -0.24 -6.04
CA ASP A 97 2.07 1.03 -5.82
C ASP A 97 2.28 2.00 -6.98
N CYS A 98 3.51 2.17 -7.41
CA CYS A 98 3.88 3.07 -8.49
C CYS A 98 4.90 2.43 -9.42
N ARG A 99 4.74 2.60 -10.75
CA ARG A 99 5.72 2.12 -11.72
C ARG A 99 5.87 3.08 -12.90
N TRP A 100 7.12 3.26 -13.34
CA TRP A 100 7.49 3.85 -14.63
C TRP A 100 8.13 2.77 -15.51
N PRO A 101 7.38 2.15 -16.41
CA PRO A 101 7.89 1.03 -17.21
C PRO A 101 9.09 1.39 -18.08
N THR A 102 9.05 2.57 -18.70
CA THR A 102 10.13 3.07 -19.58
C THR A 102 11.45 3.26 -18.84
N GLN A 103 11.42 3.75 -17.61
CA GLN A 103 12.60 3.95 -16.77
C GLN A 103 12.94 2.71 -15.94
N ARG A 104 12.14 1.66 -16.05
CA ARG A 104 12.27 0.45 -15.22
C ARG A 104 12.39 0.79 -13.74
N LEU A 105 11.51 1.66 -13.26
CA LEU A 105 11.47 2.10 -11.88
C LEU A 105 10.17 1.64 -11.21
N THR A 106 10.32 0.94 -10.09
CA THR A 106 9.23 0.57 -9.18
C THR A 106 9.40 1.31 -7.86
N VAL A 107 8.33 1.93 -7.38
CA VAL A 107 8.29 2.62 -6.10
C VAL A 107 7.15 2.04 -5.25
N GLU A 108 7.47 1.71 -4.01
CA GLU A 108 6.51 1.32 -2.98
C GLU A 108 6.34 2.46 -1.99
N LEU A 109 5.11 2.70 -1.58
CA LEU A 109 4.74 3.77 -0.66
C LEU A 109 4.32 3.17 0.68
N ASP A 110 5.18 3.31 1.68
CA ASP A 110 4.91 2.78 3.01
C ASP A 110 4.23 3.82 3.89
N SER A 111 2.93 3.65 4.09
CA SER A 111 2.13 4.53 4.94
C SER A 111 2.40 4.33 6.43
N TYR A 112 3.13 3.28 6.81
CA TYR A 112 3.39 2.93 8.20
C TYR A 112 4.86 3.00 8.58
N ARG A 113 5.15 3.67 9.67
CA ARG A 113 6.40 3.49 10.42
C ARG A 113 6.43 2.08 10.99
N TYR A 114 6.87 1.11 10.20
CA TYR A 114 7.12 -0.23 10.71
C TYR A 114 8.38 -0.23 11.56
N HIS A 115 8.21 -0.22 12.86
CA HIS A 115 9.26 -0.62 13.77
C HIS A 115 9.29 -2.17 13.86
N GLY A 116 10.19 -2.76 13.06
CA GLY A 116 10.95 -3.89 13.55
C GLY A 116 10.26 -5.23 13.75
N THR A 117 9.41 -5.73 12.84
CA THR A 117 9.19 -7.17 12.82
C THR A 117 10.09 -7.81 11.73
N ARG A 118 10.80 -8.90 12.11
CA ARG A 118 11.62 -9.70 11.18
C ARG A 118 10.86 -10.06 9.90
N HIS A 119 9.57 -10.34 10.01
CA HIS A 119 8.71 -10.69 8.88
C HIS A 119 8.46 -9.54 7.91
N ALA A 120 8.23 -8.31 8.39
CA ALA A 120 8.11 -7.14 7.53
C ALA A 120 9.42 -6.90 6.75
N PHE A 121 10.55 -7.03 7.42
CA PHE A 121 11.87 -6.89 6.81
C PHE A 121 12.16 -7.98 5.74
N GLU A 122 11.70 -9.20 5.96
CA GLU A 122 11.84 -10.31 4.98
C GLU A 122 10.96 -10.07 3.74
N GLN A 123 9.73 -9.61 3.91
CA GLN A 123 8.83 -9.25 2.80
C GLN A 123 9.37 -8.08 1.98
N ASP A 124 9.94 -7.10 2.64
CA ASP A 124 10.55 -5.93 1.98
C ASP A 124 11.71 -6.32 1.09
N ARG A 125 12.59 -7.18 1.59
CA ARG A 125 13.70 -7.72 0.79
C ARG A 125 13.23 -8.59 -0.38
N GLU A 126 12.12 -9.28 -0.21
CA GLU A 126 11.53 -10.08 -1.29
C GLU A 126 11.02 -9.19 -2.42
N ARG A 127 10.28 -8.13 -2.11
CA ARG A 127 9.80 -7.14 -3.09
C ARG A 127 10.93 -6.47 -3.85
N GLU A 128 11.97 -6.06 -3.14
CA GLU A 128 13.16 -5.48 -3.76
C GLU A 128 13.87 -6.48 -4.68
N ARG A 129 14.04 -7.74 -4.25
CA ARG A 129 14.64 -8.80 -5.08
C ARG A 129 13.82 -9.07 -6.34
N GLU A 130 12.51 -9.11 -6.23
CA GLU A 130 11.61 -9.31 -7.38
C GLU A 130 11.70 -8.14 -8.37
N ALA A 131 11.72 -6.91 -7.89
CA ALA A 131 11.92 -5.74 -8.75
C ALA A 131 13.27 -5.81 -9.49
N ARG A 132 14.35 -6.10 -8.77
CA ARG A 132 15.69 -6.26 -9.35
C ARG A 132 15.77 -7.43 -10.34
N ALA A 133 15.10 -8.55 -10.08
CA ALA A 133 15.05 -9.69 -11.00
C ALA A 133 14.37 -9.33 -12.34
N ARG A 134 13.43 -8.38 -12.33
CA ARG A 134 12.82 -7.80 -13.54
C ARG A 134 13.70 -6.74 -14.22
N GLY A 135 14.82 -6.38 -13.61
CA GLY A 135 15.67 -5.29 -14.05
C GLY A 135 15.11 -3.90 -13.72
N ASP A 136 14.17 -3.82 -12.76
CA ASP A 136 13.67 -2.56 -12.27
C ASP A 136 14.56 -2.02 -11.13
N GLU A 137 14.84 -0.72 -11.15
CA GLU A 137 15.27 0.00 -9.96
C GLU A 137 14.12 0.00 -8.95
N PHE A 138 14.45 -0.14 -7.67
CA PHE A 138 13.45 -0.20 -6.61
C PHE A 138 13.68 0.93 -5.61
N ARG A 139 12.61 1.64 -5.26
CA ARG A 139 12.60 2.63 -4.20
C ARG A 139 11.42 2.39 -3.27
N ARG A 140 11.61 2.81 -2.02
CA ARG A 140 10.56 2.87 -1.03
C ARG A 140 10.59 4.22 -0.37
N TYR A 141 9.41 4.84 -0.28
CA TYR A 141 9.24 6.11 0.41
C TYR A 141 8.18 5.99 1.48
N THR A 142 8.47 6.58 2.61
CA THR A 142 7.59 6.62 3.79
C THR A 142 6.78 7.91 3.80
N TRP A 143 5.86 8.04 4.76
CA TRP A 143 5.15 9.30 4.99
C TRP A 143 6.10 10.48 5.20
N ARG A 144 7.20 10.26 5.92
CA ARG A 144 8.20 11.30 6.15
C ARG A 144 8.79 11.80 4.83
N ASP A 145 9.16 10.88 3.95
CA ASP A 145 9.79 11.21 2.68
C ASP A 145 8.84 11.93 1.71
N VAL A 146 7.55 11.65 1.81
CA VAL A 146 6.54 12.23 0.90
C VAL A 146 5.97 13.55 1.43
N ASP A 147 5.75 13.67 2.73
CA ASP A 147 5.01 14.79 3.32
C ASP A 147 5.86 15.73 4.18
N GLU A 148 6.70 15.20 5.07
CA GLU A 148 7.50 16.01 6.01
C GLU A 148 8.74 16.62 5.36
N ASP A 149 9.50 15.82 4.58
CA ASP A 149 10.73 16.25 3.91
C ASP A 149 10.82 15.68 2.48
N PRO A 150 10.07 16.23 1.52
CA PRO A 150 9.97 15.66 0.17
C PRO A 150 11.18 15.93 -0.74
N GLU A 151 12.04 16.86 -0.41
CA GLU A 151 13.15 17.29 -1.29
C GLU A 151 14.15 16.19 -1.63
N PRO A 152 14.59 15.31 -0.69
CA PRO A 152 15.47 14.20 -1.01
C PRO A 152 14.82 13.20 -1.98
N MET A 153 13.55 12.87 -1.76
CA MET A 153 12.77 11.99 -2.63
C MET A 153 12.63 12.57 -4.04
N ILE A 154 12.29 13.85 -4.16
CA ILE A 154 12.13 14.52 -5.45
C ILE A 154 13.44 14.57 -6.22
N ARG A 155 14.57 14.81 -5.55
CA ARG A 155 15.89 14.75 -6.20
C ARG A 155 16.22 13.36 -6.71
N ASP A 156 16.06 12.33 -5.88
CA ASP A 156 16.30 10.93 -6.26
C ASP A 156 15.44 10.53 -7.47
N LEU A 157 14.14 10.87 -7.45
CA LEU A 157 13.24 10.59 -8.56
C LEU A 157 13.58 11.36 -9.82
N ARG A 158 14.03 12.62 -9.72
CA ARG A 158 14.46 13.41 -10.87
C ARG A 158 15.69 12.78 -11.54
N ASP A 159 16.63 12.31 -10.75
CA ASP A 159 17.83 11.63 -11.25
C ASP A 159 17.50 10.29 -11.93
N LEU A 160 16.57 9.53 -11.35
CA LEU A 160 16.16 8.24 -11.90
C LEU A 160 15.31 8.39 -13.17
N LEU A 161 14.36 9.30 -13.17
CA LEU A 161 13.44 9.53 -14.29
C LEU A 161 14.07 10.31 -15.45
N GLY A 162 15.15 11.07 -15.19
CA GLY A 162 15.92 11.77 -16.20
C GLY A 162 16.93 10.89 -16.94
N ARG A 163 17.15 9.64 -16.51
CA ARG A 163 18.03 8.71 -17.21
C ARG A 163 17.39 8.26 -18.53
N PRO A 164 18.18 8.17 -19.63
CA PRO A 164 17.66 7.62 -20.87
C PRO A 164 17.18 6.18 -20.63
N ALA A 165 16.10 5.79 -21.32
CA ALA A 165 15.56 4.43 -21.25
C ALA A 165 16.71 3.43 -21.55
N LEU A 166 16.90 2.46 -20.67
CA LEU A 166 17.79 1.34 -20.95
C LEU A 166 17.12 0.50 -22.06
N LEU A 167 17.72 0.54 -23.26
CA LEU A 167 17.30 -0.27 -24.40
C LEU A 167 17.55 -1.75 -24.12
#